data_f4aea4503e02c847c74c896b3976b4ca
#
_entry.id   f4aea4503e02c847c74c896b3976b4ca
#
_cell.length_a   1.000
_cell.length_b   1.000
_cell.length_c   1.000
_cell.angle_alpha   90.00
_cell.angle_beta   90.00
_cell.angle_gamma   90.00
#
_symmetry.space_group_name_H-M   'P 1'
#
loop_
_entity.id
_entity.type
_entity.pdbx_description
1 polymer ?
#
loop_
_entity_poly.entity_id
_entity_poly.type
_entity_poly.pdbx_seq_one_letter_code
_entity_poly.pdbx_strand_id
1 'polypeptide(L)'
;EGANTKLTISGGVEKTETAETDTEETESPAGGSLTISDTTGGLVMADGSDVEITDGADVTIEETKTSGSTQAGRGVTQHGDLTISGGSSLKIDGVEDNAKQASHTGIGIASWDDITVEDGSTLEISDATTGIYGHQGSDASLTVEDSALNIAGSSFGIDYEGAGKDKEGNVLKSAGDITFDNAEVDINITPETPNAAGYGIAAHGDSNITFKNGTEAEIKVTSENPDAGTWGIYNERGGTGNLTVNDSTVDIDANRGIYAGFQKVEIANNSVVTSKNTHQAMYALGGSDGKGLKLRVTGNSRYHLTGGTRGNWGIQATSARGHEILVDDNGQLISDMENSYTAVGLGKNAKLVVDNGTVLVRGKYDKAGLFAYGDNSTIHIKNNSHVEATTITLNPSIKKI
;
A
#
# COMPACT_ATOMS: atom_id res chain seq x y z
N GLU A 1 -28.68 -14.00 -15.67
CA GLU A 1 -27.77 -14.91 -14.98
C GLU A 1 -27.23 -15.93 -15.98
N GLY A 2 -26.14 -15.62 -16.65
CA GLY A 2 -25.39 -16.52 -17.50
C GLY A 2 -23.92 -16.24 -17.36
N ALA A 3 -23.10 -17.27 -17.20
CA ALA A 3 -21.65 -17.15 -17.25
C ALA A 3 -21.25 -16.39 -18.53
N ASN A 4 -20.30 -15.44 -18.42
CA ASN A 4 -19.78 -14.59 -19.50
C ASN A 4 -20.75 -13.48 -19.99
N THR A 5 -21.43 -12.80 -19.08
CA THR A 5 -22.09 -11.53 -19.42
C THR A 5 -21.10 -10.37 -19.23
N LYS A 6 -21.16 -9.39 -20.13
CA LYS A 6 -20.33 -8.19 -20.08
C LYS A 6 -21.25 -6.97 -20.08
N LEU A 7 -21.00 -6.04 -19.14
CA LEU A 7 -21.59 -4.72 -19.13
C LEU A 7 -20.51 -3.72 -19.57
N THR A 8 -20.75 -3.01 -20.65
CA THR A 8 -19.89 -1.91 -21.07
C THR A 8 -20.62 -0.59 -20.89
N ILE A 9 -20.01 0.34 -20.16
CA ILE A 9 -20.46 1.72 -20.01
C ILE A 9 -19.44 2.57 -20.74
N SER A 10 -19.86 3.15 -21.87
CA SER A 10 -18.96 3.89 -22.76
C SER A 10 -19.40 5.34 -22.88
N GLY A 11 -18.46 6.27 -22.80
CA GLY A 11 -18.64 7.66 -23.15
C GLY A 11 -18.65 7.78 -24.68
N GLY A 12 -19.78 8.08 -25.28
CA GLY A 12 -19.86 8.27 -26.74
C GLY A 12 -19.33 9.64 -27.16
N VAL A 13 -18.45 9.69 -28.17
CA VAL A 13 -18.24 10.92 -28.94
C VAL A 13 -19.47 11.12 -29.83
N GLU A 14 -20.34 12.08 -29.54
CA GLU A 14 -21.33 12.51 -30.52
C GLU A 14 -20.62 13.11 -31.73
N LYS A 15 -20.51 12.37 -32.83
CA LYS A 15 -20.17 12.92 -34.12
C LYS A 15 -21.37 13.73 -34.63
N THR A 16 -21.39 15.01 -34.31
CA THR A 16 -22.24 15.96 -35.06
C THR A 16 -21.63 16.12 -36.46
N GLU A 17 -22.21 15.50 -37.46
CA GLU A 17 -21.97 15.85 -38.86
C GLU A 17 -22.54 17.25 -39.09
N THR A 18 -21.74 18.28 -38.88
CA THR A 18 -22.04 19.63 -39.36
C THR A 18 -21.30 19.88 -40.68
N ALA A 19 -22.06 20.27 -41.66
CA ALA A 19 -21.56 20.70 -42.96
C ALA A 19 -20.49 21.80 -42.83
N GLU A 20 -19.44 21.67 -43.63
CA GLU A 20 -18.27 22.53 -43.81
C GLU A 20 -18.47 24.03 -43.47
N THR A 21 -17.89 24.46 -42.36
CA THR A 21 -17.35 25.82 -42.20
C THR A 21 -16.17 25.73 -41.25
N ASP A 22 -14.99 26.18 -41.74
CA ASP A 22 -13.71 26.30 -41.05
C ASP A 22 -13.86 27.14 -39.74
N THR A 23 -14.04 26.47 -38.61
CA THR A 23 -13.73 27.00 -37.29
C THR A 23 -13.19 25.83 -36.47
N GLU A 24 -12.04 26.02 -35.82
CA GLU A 24 -11.44 25.06 -34.91
C GLU A 24 -12.47 24.73 -33.80
N GLU A 25 -13.19 23.63 -33.95
CA GLU A 25 -14.05 23.08 -32.91
C GLU A 25 -13.17 22.33 -31.90
N THR A 26 -13.07 22.86 -30.70
CA THR A 26 -12.66 22.10 -29.52
C THR A 26 -13.77 21.10 -29.22
N GLU A 27 -13.62 19.86 -29.66
CA GLU A 27 -14.51 18.77 -29.27
C GLU A 27 -14.35 18.54 -27.75
N SER A 28 -15.35 18.90 -26.98
CA SER A 28 -15.54 18.37 -25.63
C SER A 28 -16.14 16.98 -25.76
N PRO A 29 -15.51 15.92 -25.28
CA PRO A 29 -16.14 14.60 -25.28
C PRO A 29 -17.39 14.65 -24.43
N ALA A 30 -18.55 14.43 -25.03
CA ALA A 30 -19.77 14.20 -24.29
C ALA A 30 -19.70 12.77 -23.70
N GLY A 31 -19.05 12.63 -22.53
CA GLY A 31 -18.95 11.35 -21.83
C GLY A 31 -20.32 10.84 -21.40
N GLY A 32 -20.59 9.54 -21.57
CA GLY A 32 -21.74 8.90 -20.95
C GLY A 32 -21.63 8.96 -19.43
N SER A 33 -22.70 9.27 -18.72
CA SER A 33 -22.72 9.28 -17.26
C SER A 33 -23.74 8.30 -16.70
N LEU A 34 -23.39 7.59 -15.62
CA LEU A 34 -24.27 6.71 -14.86
C LEU A 34 -24.17 7.04 -13.38
N THR A 35 -25.31 7.36 -12.76
CA THR A 35 -25.37 7.53 -11.30
C THR A 35 -26.25 6.43 -10.70
N ILE A 36 -25.73 5.77 -9.66
CA ILE A 36 -26.44 4.77 -8.85
C ILE A 36 -26.45 5.30 -7.41
N SER A 37 -27.64 5.57 -6.86
CA SER A 37 -27.77 6.12 -5.53
C SER A 37 -28.83 5.42 -4.69
N ASP A 38 -28.75 5.57 -3.36
CA ASP A 38 -29.75 5.07 -2.40
C ASP A 38 -29.98 3.54 -2.48
N THR A 39 -28.97 2.75 -2.82
CA THR A 39 -29.06 1.29 -3.01
C THR A 39 -28.41 0.54 -1.84
N THR A 40 -28.68 -0.75 -1.69
CA THR A 40 -27.99 -1.63 -0.74
C THR A 40 -26.69 -2.24 -1.31
N GLY A 41 -26.49 -2.12 -2.60
CA GLY A 41 -25.26 -2.48 -3.33
C GLY A 41 -25.29 -1.72 -4.64
N GLY A 42 -24.28 -0.92 -4.92
CA GLY A 42 -24.24 -0.08 -6.11
C GLY A 42 -24.18 -0.93 -7.37
N LEU A 43 -23.03 -1.48 -7.69
CA LEU A 43 -22.80 -2.37 -8.81
C LEU A 43 -22.52 -3.79 -8.31
N VAL A 44 -23.34 -4.76 -8.72
CA VAL A 44 -23.17 -6.16 -8.30
C VAL A 44 -22.93 -7.02 -9.53
N MET A 45 -21.74 -7.63 -9.60
CA MET A 45 -21.31 -8.51 -10.67
C MET A 45 -21.43 -9.97 -10.20
N ALA A 46 -22.06 -10.80 -11.02
CA ALA A 46 -22.12 -12.24 -10.78
C ALA A 46 -20.82 -12.94 -11.27
N ASP A 47 -20.59 -14.17 -10.82
CA ASP A 47 -19.43 -14.96 -11.25
C ASP A 47 -19.30 -15.00 -12.78
N GLY A 48 -18.11 -14.62 -13.29
CA GLY A 48 -17.79 -14.58 -14.71
C GLY A 48 -18.51 -13.45 -15.48
N SER A 49 -18.93 -12.39 -14.80
CA SER A 49 -19.51 -11.20 -15.44
C SER A 49 -18.51 -10.04 -15.32
N ASP A 50 -18.10 -9.50 -16.46
CA ASP A 50 -17.14 -8.40 -16.51
C ASP A 50 -17.84 -7.06 -16.64
N VAL A 51 -17.24 -6.01 -16.10
CA VAL A 51 -17.67 -4.62 -16.28
C VAL A 51 -16.52 -3.80 -16.84
N GLU A 52 -16.81 -3.08 -17.91
CA GLU A 52 -15.91 -2.12 -18.51
C GLU A 52 -16.54 -0.72 -18.47
N ILE A 53 -15.79 0.24 -17.95
CA ILE A 53 -16.09 1.67 -17.96
C ILE A 53 -15.03 2.30 -18.86
N THR A 54 -15.41 2.80 -20.04
CA THR A 54 -14.45 3.14 -21.10
C THR A 54 -14.86 4.38 -21.88
N ASP A 55 -13.92 4.92 -22.67
CA ASP A 55 -14.14 6.02 -23.61
C ASP A 55 -14.64 7.32 -22.95
N GLY A 56 -14.08 7.68 -21.81
CA GLY A 56 -14.45 8.89 -21.08
C GLY A 56 -15.79 8.82 -20.35
N ALA A 57 -16.25 7.62 -19.98
CA ALA A 57 -17.49 7.46 -19.21
C ALA A 57 -17.27 7.82 -17.73
N ASP A 58 -18.28 8.48 -17.13
CA ASP A 58 -18.32 8.81 -15.72
C ASP A 58 -19.36 7.96 -14.99
N VAL A 59 -18.92 7.16 -14.05
CA VAL A 59 -19.80 6.34 -13.20
C VAL A 59 -19.69 6.81 -11.75
N THR A 60 -20.84 7.15 -11.15
CA THR A 60 -20.92 7.54 -9.74
C THR A 60 -21.84 6.58 -8.99
N ILE A 61 -21.34 6.06 -7.87
CA ILE A 61 -22.10 5.24 -6.92
C ILE A 61 -22.09 5.98 -5.59
N GLU A 62 -23.26 6.36 -5.09
CA GLU A 62 -23.36 7.17 -3.90
C GLU A 62 -24.42 6.65 -2.92
N GLU A 63 -24.22 6.91 -1.62
CA GLU A 63 -25.15 6.59 -0.55
C GLU A 63 -25.58 5.12 -0.52
N THR A 64 -24.64 4.17 -0.66
CA THR A 64 -24.96 2.76 -0.52
C THR A 64 -25.25 2.40 0.94
N LYS A 65 -26.40 1.78 1.18
CA LYS A 65 -26.95 1.54 2.52
C LYS A 65 -26.77 0.10 2.97
N THR A 66 -26.81 -0.10 4.28
CA THR A 66 -26.83 -1.44 4.86
C THR A 66 -28.17 -2.14 4.58
N SER A 67 -28.12 -3.43 4.24
CA SER A 67 -29.30 -4.28 4.13
C SER A 67 -29.55 -5.02 5.44
N GLY A 68 -30.37 -4.46 6.31
CA GLY A 68 -30.73 -5.05 7.60
C GLY A 68 -29.57 -5.07 8.60
N SER A 69 -29.56 -6.04 9.51
CA SER A 69 -28.55 -6.13 10.60
C SER A 69 -27.30 -6.95 10.23
N THR A 70 -27.20 -7.47 9.03
CA THR A 70 -26.21 -8.49 8.67
C THR A 70 -25.35 -8.19 7.45
N GLN A 71 -25.68 -7.17 6.65
CA GLN A 71 -24.88 -6.79 5.48
C GLN A 71 -24.52 -5.32 5.55
N ALA A 72 -23.23 -5.02 5.40
CA ALA A 72 -22.71 -3.69 5.20
C ALA A 72 -23.02 -3.17 3.80
N GLY A 73 -23.06 -1.86 3.62
CA GLY A 73 -23.09 -1.23 2.31
C GLY A 73 -21.85 -1.64 1.48
N ARG A 74 -22.04 -1.78 0.18
CA ARG A 74 -20.95 -2.02 -0.78
C ARG A 74 -21.17 -1.16 -2.00
N GLY A 75 -20.17 -0.41 -2.40
CA GLY A 75 -20.22 0.34 -3.65
C GLY A 75 -20.23 -0.62 -4.83
N VAL A 76 -19.22 -1.49 -4.92
CA VAL A 76 -19.12 -2.55 -5.93
C VAL A 76 -18.91 -3.90 -5.24
N THR A 77 -19.62 -4.92 -5.70
CA THR A 77 -19.35 -6.33 -5.39
C THR A 77 -18.98 -7.02 -6.70
N GLN A 78 -17.73 -7.44 -6.80
CA GLN A 78 -17.14 -7.90 -8.05
C GLN A 78 -16.79 -9.39 -7.98
N HIS A 79 -17.36 -10.17 -8.91
CA HIS A 79 -17.07 -11.60 -9.16
C HIS A 79 -16.71 -11.85 -10.63
N GLY A 80 -16.11 -10.92 -11.30
CA GLY A 80 -15.57 -10.91 -12.64
C GLY A 80 -14.69 -9.68 -12.78
N ASP A 81 -14.06 -9.44 -13.91
CA ASP A 81 -13.10 -8.34 -14.06
C ASP A 81 -13.78 -6.97 -14.10
N LEU A 82 -13.21 -6.00 -13.38
CA LEU A 82 -13.59 -4.59 -13.46
C LEU A 82 -12.48 -3.80 -14.14
N THR A 83 -12.78 -3.24 -15.31
CA THR A 83 -11.84 -2.39 -16.06
C THR A 83 -12.36 -0.96 -16.17
N ILE A 84 -11.52 0.01 -15.84
CA ILE A 84 -11.78 1.44 -16.01
C ILE A 84 -10.68 1.98 -16.91
N SER A 85 -11.03 2.40 -18.14
CA SER A 85 -10.04 2.75 -19.17
C SER A 85 -10.46 3.94 -20.03
N GLY A 86 -9.55 4.42 -20.87
CA GLY A 86 -9.84 5.44 -21.88
C GLY A 86 -10.26 6.79 -21.29
N GLY A 87 -9.63 7.24 -20.20
CA GLY A 87 -9.92 8.51 -19.55
C GLY A 87 -11.24 8.53 -18.79
N SER A 88 -11.74 7.37 -18.38
CA SER A 88 -13.02 7.23 -17.65
C SER A 88 -12.85 7.38 -16.14
N SER A 89 -13.97 7.57 -15.44
CA SER A 89 -13.98 7.65 -13.98
C SER A 89 -15.01 6.71 -13.33
N LEU A 90 -14.59 6.10 -12.21
CA LEU A 90 -15.50 5.48 -11.25
C LEU A 90 -15.34 6.17 -9.90
N LYS A 91 -16.40 6.81 -9.45
CA LYS A 91 -16.49 7.42 -8.12
C LYS A 91 -17.44 6.61 -7.24
N ILE A 92 -16.98 6.27 -6.04
CA ILE A 92 -17.79 5.61 -5.00
C ILE A 92 -17.75 6.50 -3.75
N ASP A 93 -18.91 6.95 -3.27
CA ASP A 93 -19.02 7.88 -2.17
C ASP A 93 -20.14 7.48 -1.19
N GLY A 94 -19.87 7.60 0.12
CA GLY A 94 -20.89 7.37 1.14
C GLY A 94 -21.32 5.90 1.25
N VAL A 95 -20.38 4.99 1.56
CA VAL A 95 -20.68 3.58 1.81
C VAL A 95 -21.00 3.35 3.29
N GLU A 96 -22.27 3.12 3.61
CA GLU A 96 -22.74 3.01 4.99
C GLU A 96 -22.11 1.82 5.73
N ASP A 97 -21.52 2.11 6.89
CA ASP A 97 -20.98 1.10 7.80
C ASP A 97 -22.08 0.44 8.62
N ASN A 98 -21.93 -0.84 8.91
CA ASN A 98 -22.75 -1.55 9.87
C ASN A 98 -21.96 -1.81 11.17
N ALA A 99 -22.04 -0.87 12.08
CA ALA A 99 -21.35 -0.89 13.39
C ALA A 99 -21.60 -2.16 14.25
N LYS A 100 -22.45 -3.09 13.80
CA LYS A 100 -22.71 -4.37 14.47
C LYS A 100 -21.86 -5.52 13.92
N GLN A 101 -21.14 -5.31 12.82
CA GLN A 101 -20.21 -6.29 12.28
C GLN A 101 -18.77 -5.93 12.65
N ALA A 102 -18.00 -6.91 13.05
CA ALA A 102 -16.67 -6.72 13.63
C ALA A 102 -15.53 -6.55 12.61
N SER A 103 -15.79 -6.70 11.31
CA SER A 103 -14.76 -6.59 10.27
C SER A 103 -15.38 -6.32 8.88
N HIS A 104 -14.68 -5.54 8.08
CA HIS A 104 -14.98 -5.26 6.67
C HIS A 104 -16.41 -4.75 6.44
N THR A 105 -16.76 -3.66 7.12
CA THR A 105 -18.06 -2.98 7.00
C THR A 105 -17.87 -1.71 6.18
N GLY A 106 -18.85 -1.33 5.39
CA GLY A 106 -18.75 -0.15 4.52
C GLY A 106 -17.64 -0.25 3.48
N ILE A 107 -17.75 -1.19 2.52
CA ILE A 107 -16.69 -1.50 1.56
C ILE A 107 -16.94 -0.76 0.24
N GLY A 108 -15.97 0.03 -0.22
CA GLY A 108 -16.03 0.65 -1.55
C GLY A 108 -16.12 -0.42 -2.64
N ILE A 109 -15.08 -1.22 -2.81
CA ILE A 109 -15.06 -2.36 -3.75
C ILE A 109 -14.70 -3.64 -3.01
N ALA A 110 -15.59 -4.64 -3.03
CA ALA A 110 -15.30 -6.00 -2.59
C ALA A 110 -15.00 -6.86 -3.82
N SER A 111 -13.75 -7.32 -3.93
CA SER A 111 -13.24 -7.97 -5.13
C SER A 111 -12.88 -9.44 -4.92
N TRP A 112 -13.28 -10.29 -5.88
CA TRP A 112 -12.87 -11.69 -6.04
C TRP A 112 -12.08 -11.94 -7.32
N ASP A 113 -12.02 -10.95 -8.23
CA ASP A 113 -11.31 -10.99 -9.50
C ASP A 113 -10.55 -9.68 -9.74
N ASP A 114 -9.96 -9.46 -10.92
CA ASP A 114 -9.05 -8.38 -11.19
C ASP A 114 -9.73 -7.01 -11.28
N ILE A 115 -9.08 -5.99 -10.72
CA ILE A 115 -9.42 -4.58 -10.90
C ILE A 115 -8.30 -3.94 -11.72
N THR A 116 -8.64 -3.35 -12.86
CA THR A 116 -7.71 -2.61 -13.71
C THR A 116 -8.19 -1.17 -13.90
N VAL A 117 -7.30 -0.21 -13.64
CA VAL A 117 -7.51 1.22 -13.91
C VAL A 117 -6.38 1.67 -14.80
N GLU A 118 -6.69 2.05 -16.05
CA GLU A 118 -5.68 2.29 -17.07
C GLU A 118 -6.03 3.45 -18.01
N ASP A 119 -5.08 3.85 -18.85
CA ASP A 119 -5.28 4.82 -19.93
C ASP A 119 -5.83 6.18 -19.46
N GLY A 120 -5.22 6.79 -18.44
CA GLY A 120 -5.59 8.12 -17.93
C GLY A 120 -6.89 8.15 -17.14
N SER A 121 -7.33 7.01 -16.64
CA SER A 121 -8.60 6.87 -15.91
C SER A 121 -8.45 7.13 -14.41
N THR A 122 -9.57 7.26 -13.70
CA THR A 122 -9.57 7.53 -12.27
C THR A 122 -10.51 6.61 -11.51
N LEU A 123 -10.02 6.04 -10.41
CA LEU A 123 -10.83 5.39 -9.38
C LEU A 123 -10.79 6.23 -8.10
N GLU A 124 -11.95 6.74 -7.67
CA GLU A 124 -12.11 7.52 -6.44
C GLU A 124 -13.06 6.80 -5.48
N ILE A 125 -12.62 6.60 -4.23
CA ILE A 125 -13.44 5.99 -3.18
C ILE A 125 -13.37 6.89 -1.94
N SER A 126 -14.51 7.38 -1.48
CA SER A 126 -14.63 8.21 -0.29
C SER A 126 -15.72 7.72 0.67
N ASP A 127 -15.59 8.11 1.93
CA ASP A 127 -16.52 7.77 3.01
C ASP A 127 -16.82 6.26 3.11
N ALA A 128 -15.78 5.42 2.99
CA ALA A 128 -15.84 3.99 3.19
C ALA A 128 -14.99 3.56 4.39
N THR A 129 -15.40 2.51 5.09
CA THR A 129 -14.58 1.89 6.15
C THR A 129 -13.37 1.19 5.55
N THR A 130 -13.56 0.50 4.43
CA THR A 130 -12.52 -0.13 3.61
C THR A 130 -12.70 0.32 2.15
N GLY A 131 -11.66 0.92 1.57
CA GLY A 131 -11.72 1.34 0.17
C GLY A 131 -11.85 0.15 -0.78
N ILE A 132 -10.80 -0.64 -0.91
CA ILE A 132 -10.77 -1.86 -1.75
C ILE A 132 -10.46 -3.07 -0.86
N TYR A 133 -11.29 -4.10 -0.96
CA TYR A 133 -11.14 -5.35 -0.23
C TYR A 133 -10.98 -6.53 -1.19
N GLY A 134 -9.82 -7.15 -1.20
CA GLY A 134 -9.52 -8.35 -1.96
C GLY A 134 -9.73 -9.61 -1.13
N HIS A 135 -10.57 -10.51 -1.61
CA HIS A 135 -10.99 -11.69 -0.86
C HIS A 135 -9.94 -12.80 -0.90
N GLN A 136 -9.74 -13.49 0.24
CA GLN A 136 -8.92 -14.69 0.28
C GLN A 136 -9.48 -15.80 -0.60
N GLY A 137 -8.59 -16.59 -1.18
CA GLY A 137 -9.00 -17.70 -2.06
C GLY A 137 -9.36 -17.27 -3.48
N SER A 138 -9.29 -15.97 -3.75
CA SER A 138 -9.39 -15.41 -5.09
C SER A 138 -7.99 -15.13 -5.65
N ASP A 139 -7.87 -14.95 -6.94
CA ASP A 139 -6.65 -14.44 -7.58
C ASP A 139 -6.79 -12.91 -7.84
N ALA A 140 -7.70 -12.23 -7.11
CA ALA A 140 -8.01 -10.81 -7.27
C ALA A 140 -6.75 -9.96 -7.17
N SER A 141 -6.42 -9.26 -8.23
CA SER A 141 -5.33 -8.29 -8.25
C SER A 141 -5.85 -6.88 -8.48
N LEU A 142 -5.05 -5.89 -8.09
CA LEU A 142 -5.27 -4.48 -8.41
C LEU A 142 -4.12 -4.00 -9.27
N THR A 143 -4.43 -3.51 -10.45
CA THR A 143 -3.49 -2.82 -11.33
C THR A 143 -3.98 -1.41 -11.60
N VAL A 144 -3.12 -0.41 -11.34
CA VAL A 144 -3.34 0.99 -11.73
C VAL A 144 -2.16 1.36 -12.63
N GLU A 145 -2.44 1.59 -13.91
CA GLU A 145 -1.42 1.87 -14.94
C GLU A 145 -1.75 3.17 -15.66
N ASP A 146 -0.77 4.08 -15.76
CA ASP A 146 -0.94 5.39 -16.41
C ASP A 146 -2.19 6.16 -15.92
N SER A 147 -2.56 6.03 -14.63
CA SER A 147 -3.90 6.38 -14.13
C SER A 147 -3.85 6.81 -12.65
N ALA A 148 -5.00 7.22 -12.09
CA ALA A 148 -5.09 7.70 -10.73
C ALA A 148 -5.97 6.82 -9.83
N LEU A 149 -5.53 6.63 -8.57
CA LEU A 149 -6.27 5.99 -7.49
C LEU A 149 -6.34 6.93 -6.29
N ASN A 150 -7.54 7.31 -5.88
CA ASN A 150 -7.79 8.16 -4.72
C ASN A 150 -8.68 7.43 -3.72
N ILE A 151 -8.20 7.21 -2.50
CA ILE A 151 -8.99 6.54 -1.45
C ILE A 151 -8.97 7.39 -0.18
N ALA A 152 -10.16 7.76 0.31
CA ALA A 152 -10.35 8.36 1.62
C ALA A 152 -11.30 7.48 2.47
N GLY A 153 -10.84 7.02 3.64
CA GLY A 153 -11.62 6.07 4.44
C GLY A 153 -11.26 6.09 5.92
N SER A 154 -11.85 5.15 6.67
CA SER A 154 -11.71 5.14 8.13
C SER A 154 -10.89 3.99 8.71
N SER A 155 -10.68 2.89 7.99
CA SER A 155 -9.91 1.75 8.53
C SER A 155 -8.84 1.24 7.58
N PHE A 156 -9.20 0.93 6.34
CA PHE A 156 -8.28 0.42 5.33
C PHE A 156 -8.44 1.20 4.02
N GLY A 157 -7.34 1.61 3.42
CA GLY A 157 -7.36 2.05 2.03
C GLY A 157 -7.53 0.83 1.11
N ILE A 158 -6.57 -0.06 1.14
CA ILE A 158 -6.60 -1.34 0.42
C ILE A 158 -6.34 -2.45 1.46
N ASP A 159 -7.17 -3.49 1.46
CA ASP A 159 -7.02 -4.65 2.32
C ASP A 159 -7.16 -5.95 1.51
N TYR A 160 -6.04 -6.58 1.21
CA TYR A 160 -5.95 -7.84 0.49
C TYR A 160 -5.72 -8.98 1.47
N GLU A 161 -6.75 -9.82 1.67
CA GLU A 161 -6.71 -10.91 2.65
C GLU A 161 -5.62 -11.94 2.35
N GLY A 162 -4.99 -12.39 3.42
CA GLY A 162 -4.00 -13.46 3.38
C GLY A 162 -4.60 -14.86 3.23
N ALA A 163 -3.70 -15.83 3.07
CA ALA A 163 -4.09 -17.24 3.04
C ALA A 163 -4.85 -17.64 4.30
N GLY A 164 -5.99 -18.27 4.13
CA GLY A 164 -6.85 -18.74 5.19
C GLY A 164 -7.21 -20.20 5.04
N LYS A 165 -8.31 -20.61 5.66
CA LYS A 165 -8.89 -21.94 5.48
C LYS A 165 -10.38 -21.81 5.25
N ASP A 166 -10.89 -22.58 4.31
CA ASP A 166 -12.33 -22.72 4.12
C ASP A 166 -12.98 -23.52 5.29
N LYS A 167 -14.31 -23.66 5.24
CA LYS A 167 -15.07 -24.40 6.26
C LYS A 167 -14.72 -25.88 6.32
N GLU A 168 -14.18 -26.43 5.24
CA GLU A 168 -13.73 -27.80 5.09
C GLU A 168 -12.27 -27.97 5.57
N GLY A 169 -11.55 -26.88 5.84
CA GLY A 169 -10.16 -26.87 6.32
C GLY A 169 -9.10 -26.88 5.20
N ASN A 170 -9.50 -26.68 3.94
CA ASN A 170 -8.56 -26.49 2.83
C ASN A 170 -7.87 -25.13 2.96
N VAL A 171 -6.59 -25.07 2.60
CA VAL A 171 -5.83 -23.81 2.59
C VAL A 171 -6.25 -23.00 1.39
N LEU A 172 -6.75 -21.80 1.63
CA LEU A 172 -7.03 -20.79 0.60
C LEU A 172 -5.75 -20.00 0.31
N LYS A 173 -5.57 -19.57 -0.92
CA LYS A 173 -4.51 -18.62 -1.29
C LYS A 173 -4.80 -17.23 -0.70
N SER A 174 -3.78 -16.39 -0.63
CA SER A 174 -3.97 -14.94 -0.44
C SER A 174 -4.73 -14.36 -1.64
N ALA A 175 -5.30 -13.17 -1.50
CA ALA A 175 -5.68 -12.35 -2.63
C ALA A 175 -4.45 -12.08 -3.53
N GLY A 176 -4.66 -11.60 -4.75
CA GLY A 176 -3.61 -11.35 -5.74
C GLY A 176 -2.66 -10.21 -5.38
N ASP A 177 -1.97 -9.72 -6.36
CA ASP A 177 -0.96 -8.68 -6.22
C ASP A 177 -1.55 -7.27 -6.37
N ILE A 178 -0.85 -6.26 -5.82
CA ILE A 178 -1.17 -4.84 -5.96
C ILE A 178 -0.04 -4.18 -6.75
N THR A 179 -0.37 -3.63 -7.92
CA THR A 179 0.61 -2.99 -8.82
C THR A 179 0.18 -1.58 -9.18
N PHE A 180 1.10 -0.64 -9.00
CA PHE A 180 1.02 0.74 -9.44
C PHE A 180 2.13 0.98 -10.46
N ASP A 181 1.78 1.30 -11.70
CA ASP A 181 2.67 1.46 -12.84
C ASP A 181 2.46 2.84 -13.46
N ASN A 182 3.41 3.75 -13.31
CA ASN A 182 3.27 5.14 -13.73
C ASN A 182 1.95 5.77 -13.24
N ALA A 183 1.60 5.51 -11.98
CA ALA A 183 0.32 5.86 -11.39
C ALA A 183 0.45 7.02 -10.39
N GLU A 184 -0.63 7.79 -10.23
CA GLU A 184 -0.82 8.72 -9.10
C GLU A 184 -1.70 8.03 -8.04
N VAL A 185 -1.20 7.93 -6.81
CA VAL A 185 -1.88 7.19 -5.74
C VAL A 185 -2.00 8.08 -4.50
N ASP A 186 -3.21 8.41 -4.09
CA ASP A 186 -3.50 9.12 -2.84
C ASP A 186 -4.39 8.24 -1.93
N ILE A 187 -3.84 7.81 -0.79
CA ILE A 187 -4.56 7.02 0.20
C ILE A 187 -4.55 7.78 1.53
N ASN A 188 -5.72 8.26 1.96
CA ASN A 188 -5.88 9.03 3.18
C ASN A 188 -6.86 8.33 4.14
N ILE A 189 -6.33 7.73 5.22
CA ILE A 189 -7.11 6.99 6.20
C ILE A 189 -7.14 7.73 7.53
N THR A 190 -8.34 7.96 8.03
CA THR A 190 -8.57 8.61 9.33
C THR A 190 -9.46 7.71 10.19
N PRO A 191 -8.88 6.90 11.11
CA PRO A 191 -9.67 6.04 11.99
C PRO A 191 -10.74 6.78 12.77
N GLU A 192 -11.95 6.24 12.85
CA GLU A 192 -13.10 6.88 13.49
C GLU A 192 -12.91 7.16 14.98
N THR A 193 -12.06 6.39 15.65
CA THR A 193 -11.72 6.62 17.05
C THR A 193 -10.21 6.75 17.24
N PRO A 194 -9.77 7.54 18.24
CA PRO A 194 -8.34 7.78 18.46
C PRO A 194 -7.49 6.52 18.68
N ASN A 195 -8.09 5.43 19.12
CA ASN A 195 -7.39 4.17 19.42
C ASN A 195 -7.60 3.09 18.34
N ALA A 196 -8.40 3.35 17.32
CA ALA A 196 -8.62 2.38 16.25
C ALA A 196 -7.34 2.21 15.41
N ALA A 197 -7.13 1.01 14.92
CA ALA A 197 -6.11 0.73 13.94
C ALA A 197 -6.54 1.29 12.57
N GLY A 198 -5.56 1.72 11.77
CA GLY A 198 -5.78 2.16 10.41
C GLY A 198 -4.62 1.72 9.53
N TYR A 199 -4.91 1.39 8.28
CA TYR A 199 -3.93 0.87 7.34
C TYR A 199 -4.11 1.54 5.98
N GLY A 200 -3.02 2.06 5.43
CA GLY A 200 -3.05 2.57 4.05
C GLY A 200 -3.21 1.41 3.08
N ILE A 201 -2.22 0.53 3.02
CA ILE A 201 -2.25 -0.70 2.22
C ILE A 201 -1.92 -1.88 3.13
N ALA A 202 -2.84 -2.81 3.28
CA ALA A 202 -2.65 -4.09 3.93
C ALA A 202 -2.67 -5.20 2.88
N ALA A 203 -1.53 -5.85 2.66
CA ALA A 203 -1.40 -6.98 1.75
C ALA A 203 -0.90 -8.18 2.55
N HIS A 204 -1.77 -9.14 2.78
CA HIS A 204 -1.47 -10.27 3.64
C HIS A 204 -0.88 -11.46 2.87
N GLY A 205 -0.17 -12.33 3.59
CA GLY A 205 0.30 -13.61 3.05
C GLY A 205 1.37 -13.45 1.96
N ASP A 206 1.08 -13.95 0.77
CA ASP A 206 1.99 -13.98 -0.39
C ASP A 206 1.74 -12.86 -1.42
N SER A 207 0.79 -11.98 -1.17
CA SER A 207 0.53 -10.82 -2.03
C SER A 207 1.73 -9.88 -2.10
N ASN A 208 2.07 -9.46 -3.31
CA ASN A 208 3.12 -8.50 -3.56
C ASN A 208 2.52 -7.08 -3.68
N ILE A 209 3.32 -6.09 -3.29
CA ILE A 209 3.02 -4.67 -3.57
C ILE A 209 4.15 -4.13 -4.44
N THR A 210 3.80 -3.55 -5.58
CA THR A 210 4.76 -3.00 -6.52
C THR A 210 4.40 -1.58 -6.92
N PHE A 211 5.35 -0.66 -6.77
CA PHE A 211 5.32 0.70 -7.31
C PHE A 211 6.43 0.78 -8.35
N LYS A 212 6.13 1.16 -9.60
CA LYS A 212 7.12 1.18 -10.68
C LYS A 212 6.88 2.27 -11.71
N ASN A 213 7.93 2.54 -12.52
CA ASN A 213 7.88 3.35 -13.73
C ASN A 213 7.34 4.78 -13.55
N GLY A 214 7.78 5.48 -12.52
CA GLY A 214 7.37 6.87 -12.28
C GLY A 214 6.14 7.02 -11.37
N THR A 215 5.68 5.95 -10.72
CA THR A 215 4.57 6.04 -9.76
C THR A 215 4.88 7.05 -8.65
N GLU A 216 3.93 7.94 -8.37
CA GLU A 216 3.92 8.87 -7.24
C GLU A 216 2.82 8.45 -6.28
N ALA A 217 3.18 8.05 -5.05
CA ALA A 217 2.23 7.58 -4.04
C ALA A 217 2.35 8.39 -2.75
N GLU A 218 1.23 8.92 -2.26
CA GLU A 218 1.07 9.48 -0.93
C GLU A 218 0.15 8.57 -0.11
N ILE A 219 0.68 8.02 1.00
CA ILE A 219 -0.06 7.14 1.90
C ILE A 219 -0.08 7.78 3.28
N LYS A 220 -1.24 8.31 3.66
CA LYS A 220 -1.44 9.00 4.92
C LYS A 220 -2.41 8.25 5.81
N VAL A 221 -1.99 7.94 7.03
CA VAL A 221 -2.84 7.29 8.04
C VAL A 221 -2.77 8.09 9.32
N THR A 222 -3.75 8.97 9.50
CA THR A 222 -3.77 9.96 10.59
C THR A 222 -4.60 9.45 11.77
N SER A 223 -4.01 9.40 12.97
CA SER A 223 -4.72 9.14 14.22
C SER A 223 -4.42 10.22 15.25
N GLU A 224 -5.43 10.64 16.02
CA GLU A 224 -5.24 11.56 17.14
C GLU A 224 -4.38 10.96 18.25
N ASN A 225 -4.39 9.64 18.41
CA ASN A 225 -3.53 8.94 19.34
C ASN A 225 -2.24 8.48 18.64
N PRO A 226 -1.07 9.05 18.97
CA PRO A 226 0.19 8.65 18.37
C PRO A 226 0.60 7.20 18.70
N ASP A 227 0.00 6.57 19.70
CA ASP A 227 0.25 5.17 20.06
C ASP A 227 -0.72 4.19 19.34
N ALA A 228 -1.71 4.71 18.60
CA ALA A 228 -2.61 3.88 17.81
C ALA A 228 -1.85 3.01 16.80
N GLY A 229 -2.38 1.83 16.54
CA GLY A 229 -1.79 0.85 15.61
C GLY A 229 -2.01 1.21 14.15
N THR A 230 -1.63 2.43 13.73
CA THR A 230 -1.79 2.87 12.34
C THR A 230 -0.51 2.59 11.55
N TRP A 231 -0.67 2.01 10.34
CA TRP A 231 0.42 1.63 9.46
C TRP A 231 0.18 2.18 8.05
N GLY A 232 1.24 2.70 7.44
CA GLY A 232 1.16 3.06 6.03
C GLY A 232 1.04 1.83 5.14
N ILE A 233 2.03 0.92 5.22
CA ILE A 233 2.04 -0.35 4.50
C ILE A 233 2.17 -1.49 5.51
N TYR A 234 1.34 -2.50 5.35
CA TYR A 234 1.26 -3.63 6.27
C TYR A 234 1.28 -4.96 5.53
N ASN A 235 2.16 -5.87 5.94
CA ASN A 235 2.06 -7.28 5.64
C ASN A 235 2.27 -8.06 6.94
N GLU A 236 1.40 -8.99 7.24
CA GLU A 236 1.45 -9.72 8.51
C GLU A 236 2.69 -10.59 8.67
N ARG A 237 2.98 -10.95 9.89
CA ARG A 237 4.10 -11.84 10.20
C ARG A 237 3.94 -13.20 9.53
N GLY A 238 4.90 -13.57 8.71
CA GLY A 238 4.92 -14.86 8.04
C GLY A 238 4.44 -14.82 6.60
N GLY A 239 4.22 -13.65 6.04
CA GLY A 239 3.98 -13.48 4.61
C GLY A 239 5.14 -13.96 3.74
N THR A 240 4.86 -14.27 2.49
CA THR A 240 5.87 -14.63 1.48
C THR A 240 5.95 -13.61 0.35
N GLY A 241 5.06 -12.60 0.35
CA GLY A 241 5.06 -11.51 -0.60
C GLY A 241 6.28 -10.57 -0.49
N ASN A 242 6.40 -9.69 -1.44
CA ASN A 242 7.46 -8.70 -1.52
C ASN A 242 6.88 -7.29 -1.63
N LEU A 243 7.62 -6.30 -1.14
CA LEU A 243 7.37 -4.89 -1.41
C LEU A 243 8.49 -4.39 -2.34
N THR A 244 8.12 -3.89 -3.50
CA THR A 244 9.07 -3.36 -4.49
C THR A 244 8.71 -1.93 -4.83
N VAL A 245 9.70 -1.02 -4.73
CA VAL A 245 9.61 0.36 -5.21
C VAL A 245 10.73 0.55 -6.23
N ASN A 246 10.36 0.74 -7.49
CA ASN A 246 11.27 0.75 -8.62
C ASN A 246 11.00 1.97 -9.50
N ASP A 247 11.96 2.89 -9.63
CA ASP A 247 11.80 4.14 -10.39
C ASP A 247 10.53 4.91 -9.98
N SER A 248 10.34 5.11 -8.67
CA SER A 248 9.08 5.64 -8.11
C SER A 248 9.30 6.41 -6.82
N THR A 249 8.33 7.24 -6.46
CA THR A 249 8.30 7.98 -5.19
C THR A 249 7.15 7.49 -4.33
N VAL A 250 7.42 7.15 -3.07
CA VAL A 250 6.41 6.71 -2.10
C VAL A 250 6.59 7.46 -0.79
N ASP A 251 5.64 8.32 -0.46
CA ASP A 251 5.62 9.08 0.78
C ASP A 251 4.61 8.48 1.76
N ILE A 252 5.09 8.08 2.94
CA ILE A 252 4.27 7.46 3.99
C ILE A 252 4.24 8.40 5.20
N ASP A 253 3.06 8.93 5.54
CA ASP A 253 2.81 9.71 6.76
C ASP A 253 1.85 8.93 7.68
N ALA A 254 2.40 8.18 8.61
CA ALA A 254 1.65 7.34 9.54
C ALA A 254 2.38 7.22 10.88
N ASN A 255 1.70 6.82 11.96
CA ASN A 255 2.39 6.54 13.23
C ASN A 255 3.46 5.47 13.05
N ARG A 256 3.24 4.53 12.14
CA ARG A 256 4.19 3.49 11.76
C ARG A 256 4.21 3.36 10.24
N GLY A 257 5.40 3.36 9.65
CA GLY A 257 5.56 3.32 8.20
C GLY A 257 5.24 1.95 7.62
N ILE A 258 6.16 0.99 7.74
CA ILE A 258 6.06 -0.32 7.12
C ILE A 258 6.11 -1.43 8.17
N TYR A 259 5.05 -2.23 8.25
CA TYR A 259 5.04 -3.49 9.01
C TYR A 259 5.44 -4.62 8.06
N ALA A 260 6.72 -4.98 8.12
CA ALA A 260 7.33 -5.80 7.09
C ALA A 260 7.33 -7.29 7.45
N GLY A 261 6.20 -7.98 7.27
CA GLY A 261 6.11 -9.42 7.20
C GLY A 261 6.59 -10.01 5.86
N PHE A 262 6.96 -9.16 4.93
CA PHE A 262 7.51 -9.51 3.61
C PHE A 262 8.79 -10.36 3.69
N GLN A 263 9.06 -11.13 2.65
CA GLN A 263 10.37 -11.77 2.46
C GLN A 263 11.44 -10.72 2.07
N LYS A 264 11.05 -9.80 1.19
CA LYS A 264 11.92 -8.76 0.66
C LYS A 264 11.21 -7.41 0.61
N VAL A 265 11.94 -6.36 0.94
CA VAL A 265 11.61 -4.97 0.62
C VAL A 265 12.75 -4.43 -0.23
N GLU A 266 12.45 -4.00 -1.44
CA GLU A 266 13.44 -3.45 -2.37
C GLU A 266 13.06 -2.05 -2.82
N ILE A 267 14.02 -1.13 -2.71
CA ILE A 267 13.91 0.26 -3.17
C ILE A 267 15.04 0.45 -4.17
N ALA A 268 14.71 0.55 -5.46
CA ALA A 268 15.67 0.46 -6.55
C ALA A 268 15.44 1.48 -7.67
N ASN A 269 16.46 1.72 -8.48
CA ASN A 269 16.39 2.48 -9.72
C ASN A 269 15.86 3.91 -9.54
N ASN A 270 16.61 4.74 -8.81
CA ASN A 270 16.32 6.15 -8.51
C ASN A 270 15.07 6.37 -7.64
N SER A 271 14.54 5.35 -7.01
CA SER A 271 13.34 5.47 -6.17
C SER A 271 13.59 6.25 -4.89
N VAL A 272 12.55 6.94 -4.43
CA VAL A 272 12.54 7.62 -3.15
C VAL A 272 11.40 7.10 -2.30
N VAL A 273 11.71 6.56 -1.13
CA VAL A 273 10.72 6.23 -0.11
C VAL A 273 10.95 7.11 1.11
N THR A 274 9.93 7.87 1.52
CA THR A 274 9.96 8.66 2.76
C THR A 274 9.00 8.03 3.77
N SER A 275 9.49 7.79 4.98
CA SER A 275 8.63 7.40 6.10
C SER A 275 8.67 8.49 7.15
N LYS A 276 7.57 9.24 7.30
CA LYS A 276 7.38 10.28 8.30
C LYS A 276 6.50 9.75 9.43
N ASN A 277 7.12 9.42 10.56
CA ASN A 277 6.43 8.67 11.59
C ASN A 277 6.66 9.27 12.97
N THR A 278 5.68 9.13 13.83
CA THR A 278 5.81 9.49 15.24
C THR A 278 6.36 8.34 16.07
N HIS A 279 6.24 7.09 15.59
CA HIS A 279 6.54 5.89 16.36
C HIS A 279 7.64 4.99 15.72
N GLN A 280 7.47 4.55 14.47
CA GLN A 280 8.33 3.54 13.87
C GLN A 280 8.32 3.58 12.33
N ALA A 281 9.49 3.72 11.70
CA ALA A 281 9.53 3.74 10.24
C ALA A 281 9.36 2.35 9.61
N MET A 282 10.04 1.33 10.18
CA MET A 282 9.88 -0.05 9.72
C MET A 282 10.02 -1.04 10.87
N TYR A 283 9.08 -1.97 10.94
CA TYR A 283 9.18 -3.14 11.81
C TYR A 283 9.45 -4.40 10.99
N ALA A 284 10.68 -4.88 11.02
CA ALA A 284 11.12 -6.05 10.27
C ALA A 284 10.73 -7.35 10.98
N LEU A 285 9.86 -8.14 10.37
CA LEU A 285 9.37 -9.41 10.91
C LEU A 285 9.89 -10.62 10.15
N GLY A 286 10.03 -10.49 8.83
CA GLY A 286 10.45 -11.57 7.94
C GLY A 286 9.36 -12.60 7.61
N GLY A 287 9.61 -13.36 6.58
CA GLY A 287 8.64 -14.27 5.97
C GLY A 287 8.32 -15.54 6.77
N SER A 288 7.43 -16.36 6.23
CA SER A 288 6.94 -17.61 6.81
C SER A 288 8.00 -18.72 6.85
N ASP A 289 9.01 -18.62 6.00
CA ASP A 289 10.12 -19.59 5.92
C ASP A 289 11.09 -19.55 7.13
N GLY A 290 10.78 -18.72 8.13
CA GLY A 290 11.60 -18.53 9.32
C GLY A 290 12.82 -17.65 9.09
N LYS A 291 13.06 -17.15 7.87
CA LYS A 291 14.14 -16.23 7.56
C LYS A 291 13.75 -14.79 7.88
N GLY A 292 14.78 -13.97 8.12
CA GLY A 292 14.60 -12.55 8.34
C GLY A 292 14.25 -11.80 7.05
N LEU A 293 13.65 -10.62 7.22
CA LEU A 293 13.44 -9.68 6.12
C LEU A 293 14.77 -9.35 5.44
N LYS A 294 14.72 -9.22 4.11
CA LYS A 294 15.78 -8.60 3.32
C LYS A 294 15.31 -7.22 2.87
N LEU A 295 15.84 -6.17 3.49
CA LEU A 295 15.68 -4.79 3.01
C LEU A 295 16.87 -4.45 2.12
N ARG A 296 16.63 -3.98 0.89
CA ARG A 296 17.66 -3.50 -0.02
C ARG A 296 17.33 -2.09 -0.51
N VAL A 297 18.31 -1.20 -0.46
CA VAL A 297 18.25 0.14 -1.05
C VAL A 297 19.41 0.24 -2.04
N THR A 298 19.12 0.39 -3.33
CA THR A 298 20.10 0.22 -4.41
C THR A 298 19.83 1.14 -5.62
N GLY A 299 20.76 1.26 -6.53
CA GLY A 299 20.54 1.94 -7.82
C GLY A 299 20.21 3.43 -7.68
N ASN A 300 21.01 4.21 -6.95
CA ASN A 300 20.82 5.64 -6.62
C ASN A 300 19.53 5.94 -5.84
N SER A 301 18.89 4.93 -5.24
CA SER A 301 17.63 5.11 -4.52
C SER A 301 17.84 5.57 -3.08
N ARG A 302 16.76 6.08 -2.48
CA ARG A 302 16.80 6.61 -1.11
C ARG A 302 15.66 6.06 -0.26
N TYR A 303 15.99 5.60 0.94
CA TYR A 303 15.03 5.40 2.01
C TYR A 303 15.27 6.45 3.10
N HIS A 304 14.32 7.35 3.28
CA HIS A 304 14.41 8.48 4.22
C HIS A 304 13.44 8.31 5.38
N LEU A 305 13.98 8.27 6.59
CA LEU A 305 13.25 8.14 7.84
C LEU A 305 13.21 9.49 8.53
N THR A 306 12.01 10.04 8.78
CA THR A 306 11.82 11.35 9.43
C THR A 306 10.78 11.25 10.55
N GLY A 307 10.66 12.29 11.37
CA GLY A 307 9.74 12.33 12.51
C GLY A 307 10.35 11.72 13.77
N GLY A 308 9.63 10.92 14.50
CA GLY A 308 10.13 10.25 15.71
C GLY A 308 10.08 11.11 16.97
N THR A 309 8.88 11.43 17.47
CA THR A 309 8.72 12.28 18.66
C THR A 309 8.73 11.54 20.00
N ARG A 310 8.82 10.19 20.02
CA ARG A 310 8.56 9.40 21.24
C ARG A 310 9.49 8.21 21.52
N GLY A 311 10.78 8.30 21.22
CA GLY A 311 11.74 7.29 21.70
C GLY A 311 11.61 5.93 21.05
N ASN A 312 11.12 5.85 19.82
CA ASN A 312 10.91 4.61 19.09
C ASN A 312 11.97 4.34 18.01
N TRP A 313 11.78 3.30 17.23
CA TRP A 313 12.79 2.79 16.33
C TRP A 313 12.59 3.35 14.91
N GLY A 314 13.65 3.69 14.24
CA GLY A 314 13.60 3.87 12.78
C GLY A 314 13.35 2.53 12.13
N ILE A 315 14.38 1.72 11.92
CA ILE A 315 14.25 0.34 11.45
C ILE A 315 14.49 -0.61 12.61
N GLN A 316 13.46 -1.37 12.98
CA GLN A 316 13.54 -2.36 14.05
C GLN A 316 13.69 -3.78 13.46
N ALA A 317 14.94 -4.25 13.33
CA ALA A 317 15.28 -5.58 12.84
C ALA A 317 15.69 -6.49 14.01
N THR A 318 14.77 -6.71 14.95
CA THR A 318 15.08 -7.21 16.30
C THR A 318 14.74 -8.67 16.55
N SER A 319 13.96 -9.30 15.66
CA SER A 319 13.65 -10.72 15.79
C SER A 319 14.90 -11.58 15.57
N ALA A 320 14.92 -12.80 16.16
CA ALA A 320 16.07 -13.72 16.03
C ALA A 320 16.23 -14.38 14.63
N ARG A 321 15.52 -13.88 13.63
CA ARG A 321 15.45 -14.48 12.28
C ARG A 321 16.61 -14.14 11.35
N GLY A 322 17.51 -13.27 11.76
CA GLY A 322 18.66 -12.88 10.93
C GLY A 322 18.29 -11.96 9.77
N HIS A 323 17.71 -10.80 10.08
CA HIS A 323 17.39 -9.78 9.08
C HIS A 323 18.64 -9.26 8.38
N GLU A 324 18.48 -8.89 7.11
CA GLU A 324 19.53 -8.26 6.32
C GLU A 324 19.07 -6.89 5.83
N ILE A 325 19.89 -5.87 6.12
CA ILE A 325 19.74 -4.54 5.55
C ILE A 325 20.95 -4.33 4.65
N LEU A 326 20.72 -4.18 3.35
CA LEU A 326 21.74 -3.95 2.33
C LEU A 326 21.52 -2.59 1.70
N VAL A 327 22.57 -1.76 1.73
CA VAL A 327 22.62 -0.45 1.06
C VAL A 327 23.76 -0.50 0.08
N ASP A 328 23.46 -0.64 -1.21
CA ASP A 328 24.47 -0.86 -2.24
C ASP A 328 24.23 -0.01 -3.50
N ASP A 329 25.19 -0.02 -4.40
CA ASP A 329 25.09 0.63 -5.72
C ASP A 329 24.55 2.07 -5.65
N ASN A 330 25.21 2.93 -4.87
CA ASN A 330 24.84 4.31 -4.55
C ASN A 330 23.48 4.47 -3.82
N GLY A 331 22.90 3.40 -3.29
CA GLY A 331 21.73 3.47 -2.45
C GLY A 331 21.98 4.29 -1.19
N GLN A 332 20.95 4.92 -0.65
CA GLN A 332 21.03 5.79 0.53
C GLN A 332 19.98 5.41 1.57
N LEU A 333 20.42 5.16 2.79
CA LEU A 333 19.56 5.07 3.97
C LEU A 333 19.83 6.30 4.84
N ILE A 334 18.85 7.17 4.96
CA ILE A 334 18.97 8.43 5.69
C ILE A 334 17.98 8.43 6.85
N SER A 335 18.44 8.77 8.05
CA SER A 335 17.57 8.94 9.19
C SER A 335 17.81 10.30 9.85
N ASP A 336 16.77 11.13 9.81
CA ASP A 336 16.68 12.44 10.44
C ASP A 336 15.62 12.43 11.57
N MET A 337 15.40 11.28 12.20
CA MET A 337 14.39 11.12 13.26
C MET A 337 14.80 11.86 14.53
N GLU A 338 13.86 12.51 15.20
CA GLU A 338 14.09 13.20 16.46
C GLU A 338 13.54 12.39 17.64
N ASN A 339 14.28 12.37 18.76
CA ASN A 339 13.89 11.72 20.01
C ASN A 339 13.54 10.23 19.87
N SER A 340 14.17 9.53 18.94
CA SER A 340 13.99 8.11 18.70
C SER A 340 14.94 7.26 19.54
N TYR A 341 14.59 6.00 19.80
CA TYR A 341 15.46 5.07 20.53
C TYR A 341 16.72 4.75 19.74
N THR A 342 16.56 4.43 18.44
CA THR A 342 17.65 4.21 17.50
C THR A 342 17.16 4.36 16.05
N ALA A 343 18.04 4.76 15.13
CA ALA A 343 17.71 4.77 13.71
C ALA A 343 17.64 3.35 13.13
N VAL A 344 18.65 2.50 13.44
CA VAL A 344 18.70 1.12 12.97
C VAL A 344 19.10 0.22 14.14
N GLY A 345 18.20 -0.68 14.51
CA GLY A 345 18.42 -1.67 15.56
C GLY A 345 18.54 -3.08 14.99
N LEU A 346 19.68 -3.72 15.23
CA LEU A 346 20.03 -5.05 14.76
C LEU A 346 19.96 -6.07 15.89
N GLY A 347 18.99 -6.97 15.84
CA GLY A 347 18.84 -8.07 16.76
C GLY A 347 19.75 -9.26 16.44
N LYS A 348 19.44 -10.41 17.02
CA LYS A 348 20.25 -11.64 16.88
C LYS A 348 20.39 -12.05 15.40
N ASN A 349 21.61 -12.30 14.97
CA ASN A 349 21.99 -12.70 13.60
C ASN A 349 21.62 -11.67 12.52
N ALA A 350 21.17 -10.45 12.89
CA ALA A 350 20.85 -9.41 11.91
C ALA A 350 22.12 -8.75 11.40
N LYS A 351 22.10 -8.26 10.18
CA LYS A 351 23.24 -7.59 9.57
C LYS A 351 22.84 -6.32 8.82
N LEU A 352 23.69 -5.31 8.92
CA LEU A 352 23.73 -4.15 8.05
C LEU A 352 24.97 -4.27 7.15
N VAL A 353 24.76 -4.23 5.85
CA VAL A 353 25.84 -4.22 4.86
C VAL A 353 25.71 -2.93 4.04
N VAL A 354 26.78 -2.14 4.03
CA VAL A 354 26.91 -0.97 3.19
C VAL A 354 28.02 -1.25 2.19
N ASP A 355 27.67 -1.34 0.91
CA ASP A 355 28.58 -1.76 -0.15
C ASP A 355 28.46 -0.80 -1.35
N ASN A 356 29.36 0.16 -1.50
CA ASN A 356 29.23 1.26 -2.43
C ASN A 356 27.92 2.06 -2.21
N GLY A 357 27.53 2.24 -0.96
CA GLY A 357 26.28 2.90 -0.56
C GLY A 357 26.52 3.94 0.55
N THR A 358 25.46 4.61 0.96
CA THR A 358 25.51 5.68 1.96
C THR A 358 24.50 5.42 3.09
N VAL A 359 24.95 5.55 4.34
CA VAL A 359 24.08 5.53 5.52
C VAL A 359 24.34 6.80 6.34
N LEU A 360 23.33 7.68 6.42
CA LEU A 360 23.42 8.94 7.18
C LEU A 360 22.42 8.90 8.33
N VAL A 361 22.94 8.99 9.56
CA VAL A 361 22.12 9.00 10.77
C VAL A 361 22.41 10.29 11.54
N ARG A 362 21.56 11.29 11.35
CA ARG A 362 21.76 12.66 11.81
C ARG A 362 20.81 13.11 12.93
N GLY A 363 19.82 12.32 13.24
CA GLY A 363 18.82 12.61 14.26
C GLY A 363 19.34 12.51 15.71
N LYS A 364 18.43 12.65 16.67
CA LYS A 364 18.70 12.45 18.10
C LYS A 364 18.19 11.09 18.55
N TYR A 365 19.04 10.31 19.18
CA TYR A 365 18.74 8.94 19.58
C TYR A 365 19.10 8.69 21.04
N ASP A 366 18.19 8.04 21.79
CA ASP A 366 18.38 7.75 23.22
C ASP A 366 19.46 6.70 23.47
N LYS A 367 19.62 5.73 22.56
CA LYS A 367 20.63 4.66 22.69
C LYS A 367 21.79 4.84 21.71
N ALA A 368 21.48 4.82 20.43
CA ALA A 368 22.48 4.98 19.39
C ALA A 368 21.82 5.23 18.03
N GLY A 369 22.53 5.89 17.13
CA GLY A 369 22.11 5.95 15.73
C GLY A 369 22.06 4.55 15.11
N LEU A 370 23.18 3.81 15.19
CA LEU A 370 23.25 2.40 14.79
C LEU A 370 23.49 1.52 16.02
N PHE A 371 22.59 0.58 16.26
CA PHE A 371 22.58 -0.24 17.45
C PHE A 371 22.56 -1.75 17.13
N ALA A 372 23.72 -2.39 17.16
CA ALA A 372 23.87 -3.83 17.04
C ALA A 372 23.94 -4.46 18.43
N TYR A 373 22.81 -4.95 18.94
CA TYR A 373 22.71 -5.44 20.32
C TYR A 373 22.48 -6.95 20.43
N GLY A 374 22.06 -7.61 19.36
CA GLY A 374 21.83 -9.06 19.36
C GLY A 374 23.11 -9.86 19.11
N ASP A 375 23.15 -11.09 19.62
CA ASP A 375 24.27 -12.00 19.36
C ASP A 375 24.46 -12.22 17.85
N ASN A 376 25.70 -12.22 17.40
CA ASN A 376 26.09 -12.38 15.99
C ASN A 376 25.51 -11.32 15.03
N SER A 377 25.01 -10.18 15.56
CA SER A 377 24.68 -9.07 14.68
C SER A 377 25.95 -8.40 14.16
N THR A 378 25.92 -7.92 12.93
CA THR A 378 27.11 -7.36 12.28
C THR A 378 26.81 -6.09 11.50
N ILE A 379 27.79 -5.22 11.41
CA ILE A 379 27.81 -4.06 10.51
C ILE A 379 29.03 -4.21 9.62
N HIS A 380 28.82 -4.30 8.31
CA HIS A 380 29.88 -4.42 7.30
C HIS A 380 29.86 -3.18 6.40
N ILE A 381 30.99 -2.49 6.34
CA ILE A 381 31.19 -1.33 5.45
C ILE A 381 32.26 -1.72 4.44
N LYS A 382 31.93 -1.65 3.14
CA LYS A 382 32.79 -2.14 2.08
C LYS A 382 32.89 -1.13 0.94
N ASN A 383 33.93 -1.28 0.14
CA ASN A 383 34.17 -0.50 -1.06
C ASN A 383 34.11 1.02 -0.79
N ASN A 384 33.52 1.83 -1.65
CA ASN A 384 33.42 3.28 -1.54
C ASN A 384 32.23 3.73 -0.69
N SER A 385 31.91 3.02 0.38
CA SER A 385 30.74 3.32 1.23
C SER A 385 31.00 4.51 2.14
N HIS A 386 29.94 5.27 2.41
CA HIS A 386 29.96 6.35 3.39
C HIS A 386 28.97 6.04 4.52
N VAL A 387 29.46 6.03 5.76
CA VAL A 387 28.61 5.85 6.95
C VAL A 387 28.90 6.97 7.93
N GLU A 388 27.88 7.79 8.19
CA GLU A 388 27.91 8.84 9.20
C GLU A 388 26.81 8.56 10.23
N ALA A 389 27.15 8.43 11.48
CA ALA A 389 26.18 8.20 12.54
C ALA A 389 26.62 8.96 13.81
N THR A 390 25.64 9.56 14.48
CA THR A 390 25.88 10.28 15.76
C THR A 390 26.46 9.36 16.81
N THR A 391 26.11 8.08 16.79
CA THR A 391 26.59 7.06 17.71
C THR A 391 26.46 5.67 17.09
N ILE A 392 27.46 4.83 17.22
CA ILE A 392 27.43 3.41 16.90
C ILE A 392 27.66 2.63 18.20
N THR A 393 26.69 1.81 18.59
CA THR A 393 26.84 0.96 19.78
C THR A 393 26.80 -0.50 19.36
N LEU A 394 27.82 -1.24 19.76
CA LEU A 394 27.97 -2.67 19.56
C LEU A 394 27.81 -3.39 20.90
N ASN A 395 27.10 -4.49 20.96
CA ASN A 395 27.06 -5.35 22.13
C ASN A 395 28.46 -5.91 22.40
N PRO A 396 28.98 -5.86 23.67
CA PRO A 396 30.31 -6.37 24.01
C PRO A 396 30.52 -7.88 23.66
N SER A 397 29.46 -8.65 23.44
CA SER A 397 29.58 -10.02 22.97
C SER A 397 29.91 -10.14 21.47
N ILE A 398 29.85 -9.03 20.71
CA ILE A 398 30.18 -8.98 19.29
C ILE A 398 31.70 -8.92 19.14
N LYS A 399 32.31 -9.99 18.67
CA LYS A 399 33.78 -10.14 18.61
C LYS A 399 34.43 -9.64 17.31
N LYS A 400 33.70 -9.03 16.38
CA LYS A 400 34.25 -8.53 15.08
C LYS A 400 33.52 -7.30 14.57
N ILE A 401 34.28 -6.27 14.27
CA ILE A 401 33.95 -5.17 13.33
C ILE A 401 34.48 -5.56 11.96
#